data_3f7c65fbb04e07711f7506284ebe18cb
#
_entry.id   3f7c65fbb04e07711f7506284ebe18cb
#
_cell.length_a   1.000
_cell.length_b   1.000
_cell.length_c   1.000
_cell.angle_alpha   90.00
_cell.angle_beta   90.00
_cell.angle_gamma   90.00
#
_symmetry.space_group_name_H-M   'P 1'
#
loop_
_entity.id
_entity.type
_entity.pdbx_description
1 polymer ?
#
loop_
_entity_poly.entity_id
_entity_poly.type
_entity_poly.pdbx_seq_one_letter_code
_entity_poly.pdbx_strand_id
1 'polypeptide(L)'
;MHGECDVWYFDSAGFCLTPSIPYAWQPIGSVIEVPTSAHNRRINVLGFLTRHNALVPYVIEGHIDTDIVIECFEQFSQHINRRAYVFLDNASIQKSRKFIRHIPQWVKRGLIIKYLPPYSPELNLIEILWRFMKYYWLPFSAYMSLQCLLQAIEDILQRFGTDYTIAFEMK
;
A
#
# COMPACT_ATOMS: atom_id res chain seq x y z
N MET A 1 -22.81 11.43 22.66
CA MET A 1 -21.92 11.84 21.57
C MET A 1 -21.29 10.57 20.99
N HIS A 2 -21.77 10.10 19.84
CA HIS A 2 -21.07 9.07 19.09
C HIS A 2 -19.84 9.72 18.51
N GLY A 3 -18.67 9.51 19.13
CA GLY A 3 -17.40 10.01 18.62
C GLY A 3 -17.13 9.38 17.25
N GLU A 4 -17.13 10.18 16.21
CA GLU A 4 -16.69 9.75 14.89
C GLU A 4 -15.28 9.19 15.00
N CYS A 5 -15.06 8.01 14.48
CA CYS A 5 -13.76 7.37 14.39
C CYS A 5 -13.41 7.12 12.94
N ASP A 6 -12.13 7.21 12.62
CA ASP A 6 -11.63 6.87 11.29
C ASP A 6 -11.35 5.38 11.19
N VAL A 7 -11.63 4.82 10.03
CA VAL A 7 -11.30 3.44 9.68
C VAL A 7 -10.27 3.43 8.56
N TRP A 8 -9.13 2.83 8.86
CA TRP A 8 -7.99 2.73 7.97
C TRP A 8 -7.63 1.26 7.71
N TYR A 9 -7.11 0.99 6.55
CA TYR A 9 -6.60 -0.30 6.13
C TYR A 9 -5.12 -0.15 5.81
N PHE A 10 -4.29 -0.99 6.38
CA PHE A 10 -2.85 -0.95 6.20
C PHE A 10 -2.35 -2.20 5.49
N ASP A 11 -1.44 -2.01 4.56
CA ASP A 11 -0.68 -3.07 3.91
C ASP A 11 0.56 -2.49 3.21
N SER A 12 1.41 -3.37 2.70
CA SER A 12 2.57 -3.04 1.90
C SER A 12 2.53 -3.74 0.55
N ALA A 13 2.93 -3.04 -0.50
CA ALA A 13 3.08 -3.61 -1.82
C ALA A 13 4.48 -3.37 -2.38
N GLY A 14 5.04 -4.39 -3.02
CA GLY A 14 6.30 -4.26 -3.74
C GLY A 14 6.08 -4.10 -5.23
N PHE A 15 6.90 -3.24 -5.82
CA PHE A 15 6.94 -2.93 -7.24
C PHE A 15 8.36 -3.20 -7.75
N CYS A 16 8.48 -3.96 -8.82
CA CYS A 16 9.76 -4.29 -9.46
C CYS A 16 9.70 -3.91 -10.94
N LEU A 17 10.85 -3.94 -11.61
CA LEU A 17 10.94 -3.59 -13.03
C LEU A 17 10.34 -4.63 -13.98
N THR A 18 9.80 -5.72 -13.46
CA THR A 18 9.01 -6.66 -14.25
C THR A 18 7.54 -6.28 -14.15
N PRO A 19 6.90 -5.84 -15.25
CA PRO A 19 5.49 -5.46 -15.22
C PRO A 19 4.60 -6.64 -14.81
N SER A 20 3.64 -6.38 -13.94
CA SER A 20 2.60 -7.35 -13.58
C SER A 20 1.48 -7.30 -14.63
N ILE A 21 1.71 -7.87 -15.82
CA ILE A 21 0.71 -7.89 -16.89
C ILE A 21 0.04 -9.25 -16.88
N PRO A 22 -1.25 -9.35 -16.52
CA PRO A 22 -1.94 -10.64 -16.51
C PRO A 22 -2.19 -11.17 -17.92
N TYR A 23 -2.43 -10.26 -18.90
CA TYR A 23 -2.67 -10.60 -20.31
C TYR A 23 -2.30 -9.41 -21.19
N ALA A 24 -1.67 -9.69 -22.33
CA ALA A 24 -1.43 -8.71 -23.40
C ALA A 24 -2.06 -9.19 -24.70
N TRP A 25 -2.91 -8.36 -25.32
CA TRP A 25 -3.37 -8.59 -26.67
C TRP A 25 -2.32 -8.01 -27.63
N GLN A 26 -1.84 -8.82 -28.55
CA GLN A 26 -0.95 -8.38 -29.60
C GLN A 26 -1.43 -8.88 -30.97
N PRO A 27 -1.17 -8.13 -32.05
CA PRO A 27 -1.45 -8.63 -33.40
C PRO A 27 -0.67 -9.91 -33.68
N ILE A 28 -1.30 -10.82 -34.40
CA ILE A 28 -0.65 -12.07 -34.81
C ILE A 28 0.60 -11.73 -35.64
N GLY A 29 1.75 -12.26 -35.27
CA GLY A 29 3.03 -12.03 -35.95
C GLY A 29 3.84 -10.83 -35.49
N SER A 30 3.36 -10.06 -34.48
CA SER A 30 4.15 -9.02 -33.84
C SER A 30 4.56 -9.47 -32.41
N VAL A 31 5.83 -9.27 -32.08
CA VAL A 31 6.33 -9.50 -30.72
C VAL A 31 6.46 -8.15 -30.04
N ILE A 32 5.72 -7.95 -28.96
CA ILE A 32 5.89 -6.79 -28.08
C ILE A 32 6.91 -7.19 -27.02
N GLU A 33 8.12 -6.67 -27.14
CA GLU A 33 9.13 -6.84 -26.12
C GLU A 33 8.83 -5.93 -24.92
N VAL A 34 8.63 -6.54 -23.76
CA VAL A 34 8.52 -5.81 -22.51
C VAL A 34 9.90 -5.76 -21.88
N PRO A 35 10.46 -4.56 -21.64
CA PRO A 35 11.78 -4.46 -21.03
C PRO A 35 11.75 -5.09 -19.63
N THR A 36 12.58 -6.12 -19.46
CA THR A 36 12.79 -6.73 -18.14
C THR A 36 14.21 -6.42 -17.68
N SER A 37 14.35 -5.87 -16.50
CA SER A 37 15.66 -5.66 -15.90
C SER A 37 16.03 -6.86 -15.04
N ALA A 38 17.23 -7.39 -15.24
CA ALA A 38 17.79 -8.48 -14.43
C ALA A 38 18.15 -8.05 -12.99
N HIS A 39 17.95 -6.78 -12.64
CA HIS A 39 18.27 -6.27 -11.32
C HIS A 39 17.06 -6.40 -10.39
N ASN A 40 17.24 -7.16 -9.32
CA ASN A 40 16.25 -7.36 -8.23
C ASN A 40 16.02 -6.10 -7.37
N ARG A 41 16.05 -4.90 -7.96
CA ARG A 41 15.68 -3.68 -7.26
C ARG A 41 14.19 -3.59 -7.13
N ARG A 42 13.75 -3.29 -5.91
CA ARG A 42 12.33 -3.23 -5.55
C ARG A 42 12.04 -1.92 -4.84
N ILE A 43 10.93 -1.30 -5.22
CA ILE A 43 10.32 -0.21 -4.50
C ILE A 43 9.15 -0.79 -3.71
N ASN A 44 9.11 -0.51 -2.43
CA ASN A 44 8.00 -0.91 -1.58
C ASN A 44 7.20 0.33 -1.18
N VAL A 45 5.89 0.19 -1.18
CA VAL A 45 4.97 1.22 -0.69
C VAL A 45 4.19 0.62 0.47
N LEU A 46 4.29 1.25 1.64
CA LEU A 46 3.40 0.98 2.75
C LEU A 46 2.34 2.07 2.77
N GLY A 47 1.13 1.74 3.15
CA GLY A 47 0.07 2.76 3.14
C GLY A 47 -1.01 2.52 4.17
N PHE A 48 -1.63 3.62 4.58
CA PHE A 48 -2.88 3.64 5.33
C PHE A 48 -3.95 4.24 4.43
N LEU A 49 -5.00 3.49 4.14
CA LEU A 49 -6.07 3.87 3.22
C LEU A 49 -7.42 3.89 3.94
N THR A 50 -8.21 4.92 3.69
CA THR A 50 -9.62 4.94 4.07
C THR A 50 -10.52 4.57 2.89
N ARG A 51 -11.75 4.21 3.17
CA ARG A 51 -12.80 4.00 2.15
C ARG A 51 -13.13 5.27 1.34
N HIS A 52 -12.78 6.43 1.87
CA HIS A 52 -13.04 7.74 1.24
C HIS A 52 -11.86 8.25 0.39
N ASN A 53 -10.95 7.35 -0.01
CA ASN A 53 -9.75 7.68 -0.79
C ASN A 53 -8.77 8.64 -0.08
N ALA A 54 -8.77 8.70 1.24
CA ALA A 54 -7.66 9.28 1.97
C ALA A 54 -6.54 8.25 2.09
N LEU A 55 -5.32 8.64 1.73
CA LEU A 55 -4.14 7.77 1.73
C LEU A 55 -2.97 8.45 2.44
N VAL A 56 -2.31 7.72 3.31
CA VAL A 56 -1.01 8.12 3.89
C VAL A 56 0.02 7.08 3.44
N PRO A 57 0.79 7.36 2.37
CA PRO A 57 1.75 6.42 1.81
C PRO A 57 3.17 6.67 2.35
N TYR A 58 3.97 5.61 2.39
CA TYR A 58 5.40 5.62 2.67
C TYR A 58 6.11 4.83 1.58
N VAL A 59 7.02 5.48 0.85
CA VAL A 59 7.78 4.86 -0.23
C VAL A 59 9.16 4.49 0.28
N ILE A 60 9.53 3.22 0.16
CA ILE A 60 10.78 2.67 0.68
C ILE A 60 11.51 1.96 -0.47
N GLU A 61 12.72 2.40 -0.76
CA GLU A 61 13.62 1.68 -1.64
C GLU A 61 14.30 0.54 -0.87
N GLY A 62 14.21 -0.68 -1.38
CA GLY A 62 14.86 -1.84 -0.79
C GLY A 62 13.96 -2.67 0.13
N HIS A 63 14.55 -3.28 1.14
CA HIS A 63 13.87 -4.24 2.01
C HIS A 63 13.05 -3.54 3.09
N ILE A 64 11.88 -4.11 3.40
CA ILE A 64 11.06 -3.70 4.55
C ILE A 64 11.34 -4.66 5.71
N ASP A 65 11.68 -4.09 6.85
CA ASP A 65 11.80 -4.80 8.11
C ASP A 65 10.79 -4.31 9.16
N THR A 66 10.85 -4.90 10.33
CA THR A 66 9.96 -4.55 11.44
C THR A 66 10.14 -3.10 11.90
N ASP A 67 11.35 -2.56 11.83
CA ASP A 67 11.64 -1.19 12.29
C ASP A 67 11.02 -0.15 11.38
N ILE A 68 11.09 -0.37 10.08
CA ILE A 68 10.44 0.49 9.08
C ILE A 68 8.92 0.51 9.28
N VAL A 69 8.31 -0.65 9.50
CA VAL A 69 6.87 -0.72 9.75
C VAL A 69 6.49 -0.01 11.05
N ILE A 70 7.26 -0.21 12.13
CA ILE A 70 7.04 0.50 13.40
C ILE A 70 7.14 2.02 13.20
N GLU A 71 8.14 2.50 12.46
CA GLU A 71 8.31 3.94 12.20
C GLU A 71 7.12 4.52 11.42
N CYS A 72 6.60 3.81 10.41
CA CYS A 72 5.39 4.22 9.70
C CYS A 72 4.19 4.37 10.65
N PHE A 73 3.99 3.41 11.56
CA PHE A 73 2.92 3.47 12.56
C PHE A 73 3.16 4.58 13.58
N GLU A 74 4.41 4.78 13.99
CA GLU A 74 4.78 5.85 14.92
C GLU A 74 4.43 7.22 14.33
N GLN A 75 4.88 7.49 13.10
CA GLN A 75 4.57 8.73 12.39
C GLN A 75 3.07 8.88 12.16
N PHE A 76 2.39 7.85 11.69
CA PHE A 76 0.95 7.88 11.46
C PHE A 76 0.19 8.20 12.76
N SER A 77 0.57 7.58 13.88
CA SER A 77 -0.08 7.79 15.19
C SER A 77 0.06 9.21 15.74
N GLN A 78 1.08 9.97 15.29
CA GLN A 78 1.29 11.37 15.69
C GLN A 78 0.41 12.34 14.90
N HIS A 79 -0.08 11.95 13.73
CA HIS A 79 -0.84 12.82 12.84
C HIS A 79 -2.34 12.58 12.88
N ILE A 80 -2.82 11.57 13.61
CA ILE A 80 -4.26 11.34 13.75
C ILE A 80 -4.86 12.40 14.68
N ASN A 81 -5.97 13.00 14.26
CA ASN A 81 -6.67 14.05 15.02
C ASN A 81 -7.83 13.51 15.85
N ARG A 82 -8.22 12.27 15.64
CA ARG A 82 -9.30 11.57 16.30
C ARG A 82 -8.99 10.08 16.38
N ARG A 83 -9.80 9.34 17.13
CA ARG A 83 -9.62 7.89 17.26
C ARG A 83 -9.64 7.22 15.89
N ALA A 84 -8.60 6.41 15.59
CA ALA A 84 -8.44 5.70 14.34
C ALA A 84 -8.35 4.19 14.59
N TYR A 85 -9.15 3.42 13.90
CA TYR A 85 -9.01 1.96 13.82
C TYR A 85 -8.22 1.60 12.58
N VAL A 86 -7.12 0.87 12.75
CA VAL A 86 -6.31 0.38 11.63
C VAL A 86 -6.45 -1.13 11.53
N PHE A 87 -7.00 -1.58 10.40
CA PHE A 87 -7.11 -2.99 10.07
C PHE A 87 -5.86 -3.46 9.36
N LEU A 88 -5.28 -4.54 9.84
CA LEU A 88 -4.09 -5.18 9.29
C LEU A 88 -4.41 -6.61 8.89
N ASP A 89 -3.64 -7.13 7.94
CA ASP A 89 -3.53 -8.57 7.75
C ASP A 89 -2.73 -9.22 8.90
N ASN A 90 -2.52 -10.52 8.78
CA ASN A 90 -1.81 -11.30 9.80
C ASN A 90 -0.32 -11.52 9.45
N ALA A 91 0.35 -10.56 8.77
CA ALA A 91 1.75 -10.69 8.41
C ALA A 91 2.66 -10.89 9.64
N SER A 92 3.73 -11.64 9.46
CA SER A 92 4.66 -11.99 10.54
C SER A 92 5.29 -10.78 11.22
N ILE A 93 5.59 -9.72 10.45
CA ILE A 93 6.13 -8.45 10.95
C ILE A 93 5.18 -7.82 11.98
N GLN A 94 3.88 -7.79 11.67
CA GLN A 94 2.84 -7.16 12.50
C GLN A 94 2.51 -7.98 13.75
N LYS A 95 2.91 -9.25 13.78
CA LYS A 95 2.80 -10.16 14.94
C LYS A 95 4.10 -10.30 15.73
N SER A 96 5.16 -9.63 15.30
CA SER A 96 6.44 -9.68 15.99
C SER A 96 6.32 -9.09 17.40
N ARG A 97 7.08 -9.64 18.35
CA ARG A 97 7.14 -9.12 19.72
C ARG A 97 7.52 -7.63 19.74
N LYS A 98 8.38 -7.23 18.81
CA LYS A 98 8.87 -5.85 18.70
C LYS A 98 7.72 -4.91 18.32
N PHE A 99 6.94 -5.23 17.29
CA PHE A 99 5.78 -4.46 16.89
C PHE A 99 4.71 -4.38 18.00
N ILE A 100 4.37 -5.52 18.60
CA ILE A 100 3.34 -5.61 19.66
C ILE A 100 3.67 -4.73 20.86
N ARG A 101 4.95 -4.58 21.22
CA ARG A 101 5.38 -3.72 22.34
C ARG A 101 5.05 -2.24 22.16
N HIS A 102 4.88 -1.76 20.91
CA HIS A 102 4.54 -0.37 20.61
C HIS A 102 3.03 -0.08 20.66
N ILE A 103 2.18 -1.11 20.52
CA ILE A 103 0.72 -0.96 20.50
C ILE A 103 0.17 -0.16 21.69
N PRO A 104 0.59 -0.39 22.97
CA PRO A 104 0.06 0.39 24.09
C PRO A 104 0.31 1.90 23.98
N GLN A 105 1.44 2.30 23.38
CA GLN A 105 1.76 3.71 23.15
C GLN A 105 0.87 4.31 22.06
N TRP A 106 0.63 3.59 20.99
CA TRP A 106 -0.26 4.03 19.91
C TRP A 106 -1.72 4.13 20.38
N VAL A 107 -2.17 3.20 21.21
CA VAL A 107 -3.52 3.25 21.82
C VAL A 107 -3.71 4.50 22.67
N LYS A 108 -2.69 4.94 23.42
CA LYS A 108 -2.73 6.20 24.19
C LYS A 108 -2.93 7.42 23.30
N ARG A 109 -2.47 7.37 22.04
CA ARG A 109 -2.67 8.43 21.05
C ARG A 109 -3.99 8.29 20.28
N GLY A 110 -4.77 7.24 20.54
CA GLY A 110 -6.06 6.99 19.88
C GLY A 110 -5.99 6.07 18.66
N LEU A 111 -4.83 5.47 18.37
CA LEU A 111 -4.65 4.49 17.31
C LEU A 111 -4.95 3.09 17.82
N ILE A 112 -5.95 2.43 17.28
CA ILE A 112 -6.39 1.09 17.69
C ILE A 112 -6.15 0.11 16.55
N ILE A 113 -5.33 -0.90 16.79
CA ILE A 113 -5.02 -1.94 15.82
C ILE A 113 -6.05 -3.06 15.90
N LYS A 114 -6.51 -3.51 14.74
CA LYS A 114 -7.40 -4.65 14.55
C LYS A 114 -6.81 -5.58 13.50
N TYR A 115 -6.74 -6.87 13.80
CA TYR A 115 -6.32 -7.87 12.84
C TYR A 115 -7.52 -8.39 12.07
N LEU A 116 -7.39 -8.49 10.75
CA LEU A 116 -8.36 -9.13 9.90
C LEU A 116 -8.38 -10.65 10.13
N PRO A 117 -9.49 -11.33 9.83
CA PRO A 117 -9.51 -12.78 9.89
C PRO A 117 -8.41 -13.40 9.01
N PRO A 118 -7.85 -14.55 9.41
CA PRO A 118 -6.89 -15.26 8.57
C PRO A 118 -7.49 -15.59 7.19
N TYR A 119 -6.66 -15.51 6.15
CA TYR A 119 -7.04 -15.83 4.76
C TYR A 119 -8.21 -15.02 4.19
N SER A 120 -8.34 -13.76 4.60
CA SER A 120 -9.40 -12.86 4.13
C SER A 120 -8.84 -11.57 3.52
N PRO A 121 -8.01 -11.68 2.46
CA PRO A 121 -7.40 -10.51 1.82
C PRO A 121 -8.47 -9.57 1.22
N GLU A 122 -9.61 -10.11 0.80
CA GLU A 122 -10.72 -9.34 0.25
C GLU A 122 -11.31 -8.31 1.23
N LEU A 123 -11.05 -8.46 2.52
CA LEU A 123 -11.45 -7.50 3.55
C LEU A 123 -10.46 -6.34 3.71
N ASN A 124 -9.25 -6.46 3.16
CA ASN A 124 -8.26 -5.41 3.22
C ASN A 124 -8.36 -4.49 1.99
N LEU A 125 -9.09 -3.39 2.12
CA LEU A 125 -9.41 -2.51 0.99
C LEU A 125 -8.17 -1.95 0.29
N ILE A 126 -7.05 -1.80 0.98
CA ILE A 126 -5.82 -1.26 0.37
C ILE A 126 -5.24 -2.21 -0.70
N GLU A 127 -5.55 -3.50 -0.67
CA GLU A 127 -5.15 -4.42 -1.73
C GLU A 127 -5.78 -4.08 -3.08
N ILE A 128 -6.96 -3.46 -3.06
CA ILE A 128 -7.62 -2.95 -4.27
C ILE A 128 -6.77 -1.82 -4.88
N LEU A 129 -6.26 -0.90 -4.04
CA LEU A 129 -5.35 0.15 -4.48
C LEU A 129 -4.11 -0.43 -5.15
N TRP A 130 -3.46 -1.42 -4.52
CA TRP A 130 -2.27 -2.06 -5.09
C TRP A 130 -2.56 -2.73 -6.42
N ARG A 131 -3.74 -3.33 -6.58
CA ARG A 131 -4.19 -3.92 -7.83
C ARG A 131 -4.35 -2.85 -8.92
N PHE A 132 -5.01 -1.73 -8.62
CA PHE A 132 -5.16 -0.63 -9.58
C PHE A 132 -3.81 -0.06 -10.00
N MET A 133 -2.90 0.17 -9.06
CA MET A 133 -1.56 0.65 -9.38
C MET A 133 -0.81 -0.32 -10.30
N LYS A 134 -0.80 -1.62 -9.97
CA LYS A 134 -0.01 -2.62 -10.70
C LYS A 134 -0.56 -2.92 -12.10
N TYR A 135 -1.87 -2.92 -12.28
CA TYR A 135 -2.48 -3.43 -13.50
C TYR A 135 -3.09 -2.36 -14.40
N TYR A 136 -3.37 -1.18 -13.87
CA TYR A 136 -4.11 -0.17 -14.63
C TYR A 136 -3.44 1.20 -14.67
N TRP A 137 -2.78 1.64 -13.61
CA TRP A 137 -2.30 3.03 -13.51
C TRP A 137 -0.83 3.21 -13.84
N LEU A 138 0.03 2.23 -13.57
CA LEU A 138 1.44 2.31 -13.94
C LEU A 138 1.60 2.14 -15.45
N PRO A 139 2.12 3.15 -16.17
CA PRO A 139 2.35 3.05 -17.61
C PRO A 139 3.55 2.15 -17.90
N PHE A 140 3.63 1.59 -19.11
CA PHE A 140 4.79 0.77 -19.53
C PHE A 140 6.11 1.52 -19.44
N SER A 141 6.11 2.82 -19.70
CA SER A 141 7.31 3.67 -19.58
C SER A 141 7.89 3.71 -18.16
N ALA A 142 7.08 3.43 -17.14
CA ALA A 142 7.56 3.35 -15.76
C ALA A 142 8.60 2.22 -15.55
N TYR A 143 8.51 1.16 -16.35
CA TYR A 143 9.38 -0.01 -16.20
C TYR A 143 10.73 0.10 -16.93
N MET A 144 11.01 1.24 -17.56
CA MET A 144 12.28 1.50 -18.27
C MET A 144 13.48 1.62 -17.29
N SER A 145 13.27 2.13 -16.10
CA SER A 145 14.29 2.22 -15.06
C SER A 145 13.64 2.30 -13.67
N LEU A 146 14.45 2.03 -12.63
CA LEU A 146 13.96 2.18 -11.25
C LEU A 146 13.53 3.62 -10.95
N GLN A 147 14.23 4.60 -11.49
CA GLN A 147 13.87 6.01 -11.33
C GLN A 147 12.53 6.34 -12.00
N CYS A 148 12.30 5.84 -13.22
CA CYS A 148 11.00 6.02 -13.89
C CYS A 148 9.87 5.37 -13.09
N LEU A 149 10.13 4.17 -12.53
CA LEU A 149 9.14 3.47 -11.71
C LEU A 149 8.83 4.24 -10.43
N LEU A 150 9.87 4.74 -9.74
CA LEU A 150 9.71 5.56 -8.54
C LEU A 150 8.88 6.80 -8.82
N GLN A 151 9.23 7.56 -9.87
CA GLN A 151 8.50 8.77 -10.26
C GLN A 151 7.04 8.49 -10.59
N ALA A 152 6.76 7.41 -11.34
CA ALA A 152 5.40 7.03 -11.68
C ALA A 152 4.58 6.62 -10.44
N ILE A 153 5.19 5.90 -9.50
CA ILE A 153 4.55 5.55 -8.23
C ILE A 153 4.24 6.81 -7.43
N GLU A 154 5.21 7.70 -7.27
CA GLU A 154 5.04 8.95 -6.52
C GLU A 154 3.96 9.85 -7.14
N ASP A 155 3.90 9.97 -8.48
CA ASP A 155 2.86 10.73 -9.17
C ASP A 155 1.46 10.17 -8.87
N ILE A 156 1.29 8.85 -8.95
CA ILE A 156 0.01 8.21 -8.63
C ILE A 156 -0.38 8.46 -7.17
N LEU A 157 0.57 8.28 -6.23
CA LEU A 157 0.30 8.45 -4.80
C LEU A 157 -0.05 9.90 -4.43
N GLN A 158 0.60 10.89 -5.04
CA GLN A 158 0.33 12.31 -4.82
C GLN A 158 -1.05 12.72 -5.38
N ARG A 159 -1.48 12.11 -6.48
CA ARG A 159 -2.75 12.41 -7.15
C ARG A 159 -3.89 11.47 -6.73
N PHE A 160 -3.61 10.55 -5.80
CA PHE A 160 -4.65 9.68 -5.26
C PHE A 160 -5.65 10.47 -4.41
N GLY A 161 -6.93 10.18 -4.58
CA GLY A 161 -8.02 10.93 -3.95
C GLY A 161 -8.52 12.13 -4.79
N THR A 162 -7.80 12.48 -5.88
CA THR A 162 -8.21 13.50 -6.86
C THR A 162 -8.36 12.89 -8.24
N ASP A 163 -7.25 12.66 -8.94
CA ASP A 163 -7.25 12.12 -10.31
C ASP A 163 -7.37 10.59 -10.31
N TYR A 164 -6.80 9.94 -9.31
CA TYR A 164 -6.91 8.50 -9.09
C TYR A 164 -7.83 8.24 -7.90
N THR A 165 -9.00 7.68 -8.16
CA THR A 165 -9.99 7.35 -7.13
C THR A 165 -10.50 5.93 -7.31
N ILE A 166 -10.95 5.31 -6.22
CA ILE A 166 -11.54 3.97 -6.22
C ILE A 166 -12.94 4.07 -5.60
N ALA A 167 -13.94 3.58 -6.32
CA ALA A 167 -15.27 3.39 -5.77
C ALA A 167 -15.30 2.07 -4.98
N PHE A 168 -15.30 2.16 -3.65
CA PHE A 168 -15.44 1.00 -2.79
C PHE A 168 -16.94 0.73 -2.58
N GLU A 169 -17.49 -0.25 -3.30
CA GLU A 169 -18.88 -0.66 -3.14
C GLU A 169 -19.12 -1.23 -1.72
N MET A 170 -20.24 -0.81 -1.12
CA MET A 170 -20.74 -1.47 0.08
C MET A 170 -21.45 -2.77 -0.37
N LYS A 171 -20.85 -3.90 -0.05
CA LYS A 171 -21.55 -5.19 -0.09
C LYS A 171 -22.26 -5.45 1.23
#